data_9d07da1c848106151b34f037a27f1c41
#
_entry.id   9d07da1c848106151b34f037a27f1c41
#
_cell.length_a   1.000
_cell.length_b   1.000
_cell.length_c   1.000
_cell.angle_alpha   90.00
_cell.angle_beta   90.00
_cell.angle_gamma   90.00
#
_symmetry.space_group_name_H-M   'P 1'
#
loop_
_entity.id
_entity.type
_entity.pdbx_description
1 polymer ?
#
loop_
_entity_poly.entity_id
_entity_poly.type
_entity_poly.pdbx_seq_one_letter_code
_entity_poly.pdbx_strand_id
1 'polypeptide(L)'
;MKKFLYFFLSVVIIVLLSKVYQSSLPEYNPKRDYVDLENEILKAFILAEDNSTIELPEGHFLFSQSLSLDNKKRVIIKGKGMDKTVLSFKGQTQGAEGIKITNSQNIVLQDFSIEDAAGDNLKVSDTDTLTIKRIRTAWTGKVSTENGAYGIYPVLSSNILIEECEAIAASDAGIYVGQSKNVKIKNNKAYYNVAGIESENSTNVEIHNNEIFQNTSGLLIFDLPGLTVYGKNIKAFDNQIFDNNQINFGVPGSIVSSVPKGTGVIIMATKNVDFFNNNVSNHKTSNLAIVSYKVFAADKDLESGSQISKTASEGIRFIDSEFEKDKGYNPYPGRVYIHDNKFSNTYRFPTLSNDFGKLWYIKNNARIPDIVYDGILPEGIKLNNNEVRICVKNNDNDSFVYLDAENEFINFSNDLSLFNCELKL
;
A
#
# COMPACT_ATOMS: atom_id res chain seq x y z
N MET A 1 9.51 -13.73 48.98
CA MET A 1 10.65 -13.03 48.35
C MET A 1 10.94 -13.52 46.94
N LYS A 2 11.24 -14.79 46.67
CA LYS A 2 11.58 -15.27 45.29
C LYS A 2 10.52 -14.96 44.24
N LYS A 3 9.20 -15.19 44.51
CA LYS A 3 8.11 -14.89 43.56
C LYS A 3 8.00 -13.39 43.23
N PHE A 4 8.24 -12.52 44.19
CA PHE A 4 8.23 -11.08 43.98
C PHE A 4 9.43 -10.63 43.16
N LEU A 5 10.62 -11.23 43.36
CA LEU A 5 11.79 -10.97 42.55
C LEU A 5 11.61 -11.37 41.09
N TYR A 6 11.00 -12.54 40.82
CA TYR A 6 10.71 -12.97 39.44
C TYR A 6 9.70 -12.08 38.76
N PHE A 7 8.64 -11.65 39.47
CA PHE A 7 7.66 -10.69 38.93
C PHE A 7 8.33 -9.35 38.59
N PHE A 8 9.16 -8.82 39.49
CA PHE A 8 9.88 -7.58 39.23
C PHE A 8 10.87 -7.70 38.06
N LEU A 9 11.58 -8.81 37.97
CA LEU A 9 12.49 -9.09 36.86
C LEU A 9 11.75 -9.18 35.52
N SER A 10 10.58 -9.83 35.49
CA SER A 10 9.76 -9.92 34.26
C SER A 10 9.23 -8.56 33.82
N VAL A 11 8.81 -7.70 34.75
CA VAL A 11 8.38 -6.33 34.43
C VAL A 11 9.55 -5.49 33.87
N VAL A 12 10.73 -5.59 34.47
CA VAL A 12 11.93 -4.89 33.98
C VAL A 12 12.32 -5.36 32.58
N ILE A 13 12.27 -6.67 32.33
CA ILE A 13 12.55 -7.25 31.02
C ILE A 13 11.51 -6.74 29.98
N ILE A 14 10.23 -6.74 30.32
CA ILE A 14 9.18 -6.23 29.42
C ILE A 14 9.40 -4.75 29.10
N VAL A 15 9.73 -3.93 30.11
CA VAL A 15 10.02 -2.50 29.89
C VAL A 15 11.27 -2.29 29.03
N LEU A 16 12.32 -3.09 29.25
CA LEU A 16 13.52 -3.03 28.41
C LEU A 16 13.25 -3.46 26.97
N LEU A 17 12.51 -4.55 26.78
CA LEU A 17 12.12 -5.03 25.47
C LEU A 17 11.23 -4.01 24.74
N SER A 18 10.30 -3.36 25.44
CA SER A 18 9.46 -2.32 24.83
C SER A 18 10.27 -1.09 24.42
N LYS A 19 11.26 -0.68 25.21
CA LYS A 19 12.18 0.42 24.86
C LYS A 19 13.06 0.07 23.66
N VAL A 20 13.59 -1.14 23.60
CA VAL A 20 14.38 -1.61 22.45
C VAL A 20 13.50 -1.68 21.21
N TYR A 21 12.27 -2.17 21.33
CA TYR A 21 11.28 -2.19 20.25
C TYR A 21 10.99 -0.78 19.73
N GLN A 22 10.64 0.17 20.61
CA GLN A 22 10.37 1.55 20.20
C GLN A 22 11.59 2.26 19.59
N SER A 23 12.82 1.92 20.05
CA SER A 23 14.03 2.51 19.46
C SER A 23 14.36 1.96 18.07
N SER A 24 13.79 0.82 17.67
CA SER A 24 14.03 0.18 16.37
C SER A 24 13.02 0.56 15.28
N LEU A 25 11.96 1.29 15.63
CA LEU A 25 10.98 1.75 14.66
C LEU A 25 11.58 2.84 13.75
N PRO A 26 11.24 2.83 12.44
CA PRO A 26 11.60 3.91 11.54
C PRO A 26 11.08 5.25 12.03
N GLU A 27 11.82 6.31 11.71
CA GLU A 27 11.48 7.66 12.13
C GLU A 27 11.74 8.66 10.99
N TYR A 28 10.76 9.53 10.72
CA TYR A 28 10.92 10.69 9.86
C TYR A 28 10.82 11.96 10.71
N ASN A 29 11.92 12.66 10.89
CA ASN A 29 11.99 13.77 11.85
C ASN A 29 12.71 15.00 11.28
N PRO A 30 12.12 15.68 10.29
CA PRO A 30 12.68 16.88 9.71
C PRO A 30 12.58 18.06 10.70
N LYS A 31 13.54 18.99 10.62
CA LYS A 31 13.45 20.25 11.34
C LYS A 31 12.46 21.19 10.66
N ARG A 32 11.56 21.80 11.42
CA ARG A 32 10.55 22.71 10.90
C ARG A 32 10.50 24.01 11.74
N ASP A 33 10.57 25.14 11.07
CA ASP A 33 10.35 26.46 11.65
C ASP A 33 9.06 26.99 11.04
N TYR A 34 7.98 27.01 11.84
CA TYR A 34 6.64 27.34 11.35
C TYR A 34 6.40 28.84 11.32
N VAL A 35 5.78 29.29 10.22
CA VAL A 35 5.30 30.66 10.01
C VAL A 35 3.77 30.64 9.93
N ASP A 36 3.12 31.60 10.55
CA ASP A 36 1.67 31.73 10.52
C ASP A 36 1.20 32.40 9.22
N LEU A 37 0.66 31.58 8.31
CA LEU A 37 -0.01 32.00 7.07
C LEU A 37 -1.26 31.14 6.81
N GLU A 38 -1.80 30.48 7.84
CA GLU A 38 -2.97 29.61 7.68
C GLU A 38 -4.13 30.33 7.01
N ASN A 39 -4.49 31.50 7.50
CA ASN A 39 -5.63 32.25 7.01
C ASN A 39 -5.49 32.70 5.56
N GLU A 40 -4.30 33.12 5.14
CA GLU A 40 -4.00 33.55 3.77
C GLU A 40 -4.09 32.38 2.80
N ILE A 41 -3.53 31.22 3.16
CA ILE A 41 -3.57 30.02 2.33
C ILE A 41 -4.99 29.45 2.27
N LEU A 42 -5.69 29.36 3.41
CA LEU A 42 -7.11 28.98 3.44
C LEU A 42 -7.96 29.86 2.53
N LYS A 43 -7.78 31.18 2.61
CA LYS A 43 -8.49 32.13 1.74
C LYS A 43 -8.20 31.88 0.27
N ALA A 44 -6.95 31.54 -0.10
CA ALA A 44 -6.60 31.23 -1.47
C ALA A 44 -7.33 29.96 -1.98
N PHE A 45 -7.50 28.94 -1.14
CA PHE A 45 -8.28 27.74 -1.49
C PHE A 45 -9.78 28.05 -1.62
N ILE A 46 -10.35 28.81 -0.67
CA ILE A 46 -11.79 29.16 -0.66
C ILE A 46 -12.14 30.01 -1.89
N LEU A 47 -11.29 30.96 -2.25
CA LEU A 47 -11.52 31.90 -3.35
C LEU A 47 -10.99 31.39 -4.71
N ALA A 48 -10.46 30.18 -4.77
CA ALA A 48 -9.96 29.63 -6.03
C ALA A 48 -11.06 29.58 -7.09
N GLU A 49 -10.78 30.13 -8.25
CA GLU A 49 -11.67 30.11 -9.41
C GLU A 49 -11.20 29.05 -10.41
N ASP A 50 -12.07 28.69 -11.34
CA ASP A 50 -11.68 27.86 -12.48
C ASP A 50 -10.56 28.56 -13.30
N ASN A 51 -9.63 27.76 -13.82
CA ASN A 51 -8.46 28.25 -14.58
C ASN A 51 -7.46 29.07 -13.73
N SER A 52 -7.45 28.92 -12.42
CA SER A 52 -6.58 29.68 -11.52
C SER A 52 -5.37 28.87 -11.06
N THR A 53 -4.38 29.55 -10.53
CA THR A 53 -3.24 28.96 -9.84
C THR A 53 -3.19 29.44 -8.41
N ILE A 54 -3.16 28.50 -7.45
CA ILE A 54 -2.88 28.75 -6.05
C ILE A 54 -1.37 28.65 -5.87
N GLU A 55 -0.68 29.79 -5.76
CA GLU A 55 0.75 29.83 -5.48
C GLU A 55 0.98 29.75 -3.98
N LEU A 56 1.62 28.67 -3.52
CA LEU A 56 2.03 28.52 -2.13
C LEU A 56 3.43 29.12 -1.94
N PRO A 57 3.65 29.99 -0.95
CA PRO A 57 4.96 30.59 -0.72
C PRO A 57 5.98 29.57 -0.19
N GLU A 58 7.24 29.98 -0.18
CA GLU A 58 8.30 29.25 0.53
C GLU A 58 8.13 29.42 2.03
N GLY A 59 8.18 28.33 2.81
CA GLY A 59 8.04 28.29 4.25
C GLY A 59 7.39 27.02 4.77
N HIS A 60 7.35 26.88 6.08
CA HIS A 60 6.66 25.79 6.74
C HIS A 60 5.45 26.36 7.46
N PHE A 61 4.27 25.84 7.15
CA PHE A 61 2.99 26.41 7.60
C PHE A 61 2.23 25.39 8.42
N LEU A 62 1.65 25.81 9.54
CA LEU A 62 0.86 24.96 10.41
C LEU A 62 -0.63 25.25 10.18
N PHE A 63 -1.41 24.17 10.04
CA PHE A 63 -2.85 24.23 9.77
C PHE A 63 -3.64 23.55 10.88
N SER A 64 -4.68 24.21 11.36
CA SER A 64 -5.64 23.66 12.30
C SER A 64 -6.83 22.98 11.63
N GLN A 65 -6.99 23.16 10.31
CA GLN A 65 -8.09 22.61 9.52
C GLN A 65 -7.66 22.19 8.12
N SER A 66 -8.48 21.34 7.49
CA SER A 66 -8.25 20.86 6.13
C SER A 66 -8.30 21.98 5.09
N LEU A 67 -7.47 21.88 4.06
CA LEU A 67 -7.56 22.68 2.84
C LEU A 67 -8.42 21.94 1.81
N SER A 68 -9.49 22.56 1.32
CA SER A 68 -10.45 21.88 0.46
C SER A 68 -10.72 22.62 -0.85
N LEU A 69 -10.82 21.84 -1.94
CA LEU A 69 -11.34 22.26 -3.24
C LEU A 69 -12.47 21.32 -3.67
N ASP A 70 -13.62 21.89 -4.03
CA ASP A 70 -14.75 21.13 -4.55
C ASP A 70 -15.25 21.74 -5.86
N ASN A 71 -15.59 20.87 -6.82
CA ASN A 71 -16.19 21.25 -8.10
C ASN A 71 -15.39 22.32 -8.86
N LYS A 72 -14.05 22.12 -8.98
CA LYS A 72 -13.14 23.05 -9.67
C LYS A 72 -12.61 22.46 -10.98
N LYS A 73 -12.29 23.35 -11.91
CA LYS A 73 -11.75 22.97 -13.23
C LYS A 73 -10.48 23.74 -13.56
N ARG A 74 -9.45 23.01 -13.98
CA ARG A 74 -8.16 23.58 -14.41
C ARG A 74 -7.51 24.44 -13.34
N VAL A 75 -7.43 23.91 -12.12
CA VAL A 75 -6.74 24.56 -11.00
C VAL A 75 -5.38 23.93 -10.79
N ILE A 76 -4.38 24.76 -10.61
CA ILE A 76 -3.01 24.35 -10.28
C ILE A 76 -2.73 24.81 -8.84
N ILE A 77 -2.27 23.87 -7.99
CA ILE A 77 -1.74 24.15 -6.67
C ILE A 77 -0.23 23.93 -6.74
N LYS A 78 0.56 25.00 -6.51
CA LYS A 78 1.99 24.94 -6.74
C LYS A 78 2.77 25.58 -5.61
N GLY A 79 3.73 24.83 -5.07
CA GLY A 79 4.72 25.30 -4.10
C GLY A 79 6.04 25.69 -4.74
N LYS A 80 7.09 25.80 -3.92
CA LYS A 80 8.46 26.17 -4.32
C LYS A 80 9.43 24.96 -4.26
N GLY A 81 8.92 23.77 -3.98
CA GLY A 81 9.66 22.51 -3.84
C GLY A 81 9.26 21.76 -2.58
N MET A 82 9.42 20.42 -2.56
CA MET A 82 9.05 19.56 -1.43
C MET A 82 9.75 19.96 -0.12
N ASP A 83 10.98 20.48 -0.19
CA ASP A 83 11.72 20.90 1.00
C ASP A 83 11.50 22.38 1.37
N LYS A 84 10.87 23.15 0.47
CA LYS A 84 10.73 24.58 0.60
C LYS A 84 9.33 25.04 0.98
N THR A 85 8.31 24.37 0.52
CA THR A 85 6.91 24.64 0.88
C THR A 85 6.36 23.44 1.60
N VAL A 86 6.06 23.57 2.88
CA VAL A 86 5.57 22.48 3.73
C VAL A 86 4.28 22.89 4.41
N LEU A 87 3.23 22.14 4.17
CA LEU A 87 1.92 22.30 4.80
C LEU A 87 1.79 21.20 5.88
N SER A 88 1.93 21.56 7.14
CA SER A 88 1.81 20.66 8.27
C SER A 88 0.45 20.79 8.94
N PHE A 89 -0.21 19.67 9.13
CA PHE A 89 -1.49 19.55 9.83
C PHE A 89 -1.32 19.00 11.24
N LYS A 90 -0.12 19.16 11.79
CA LYS A 90 0.18 18.70 13.14
C LYS A 90 -0.66 19.41 14.19
N GLY A 91 -1.52 18.65 14.88
CA GLY A 91 -2.48 19.23 15.83
C GLY A 91 -3.76 19.73 15.18
N GLN A 92 -4.07 19.29 13.97
CA GLN A 92 -5.33 19.56 13.27
C GLN A 92 -6.55 19.26 14.16
N THR A 93 -7.51 20.19 14.21
CA THR A 93 -8.73 20.09 15.04
C THR A 93 -10.01 20.04 14.21
N GLN A 94 -9.95 20.37 12.92
CA GLN A 94 -11.09 20.39 12.01
C GLN A 94 -10.77 19.67 10.69
N GLY A 95 -11.69 18.80 10.28
CA GLY A 95 -11.46 17.91 9.15
C GLY A 95 -10.55 16.73 9.54
N ALA A 96 -10.27 15.87 8.60
CA ALA A 96 -9.38 14.71 8.78
C ALA A 96 -8.25 14.73 7.76
N GLU A 97 -8.53 15.13 6.54
CA GLU A 97 -7.54 15.20 5.47
C GLU A 97 -6.68 16.47 5.58
N GLY A 98 -5.47 16.41 5.11
CA GLY A 98 -4.63 17.60 4.93
C GLY A 98 -5.18 18.46 3.77
N ILE A 99 -5.09 17.93 2.56
CA ILE A 99 -5.74 18.50 1.38
C ILE A 99 -6.81 17.54 0.87
N LYS A 100 -8.03 18.08 0.64
CA LYS A 100 -9.15 17.36 0.07
C LYS A 100 -9.61 18.00 -1.24
N ILE A 101 -9.66 17.21 -2.32
CA ILE A 101 -10.17 17.67 -3.62
C ILE A 101 -11.28 16.73 -4.06
N THR A 102 -12.44 17.29 -4.43
CA THR A 102 -13.61 16.49 -4.83
C THR A 102 -14.26 17.03 -6.10
N ASN A 103 -14.94 16.17 -6.85
CA ASN A 103 -15.80 16.53 -7.99
C ASN A 103 -15.15 17.47 -9.02
N SER A 104 -13.86 17.29 -9.29
CA SER A 104 -13.05 18.27 -10.02
C SER A 104 -12.51 17.73 -11.35
N GLN A 105 -11.92 18.61 -12.17
CA GLN A 105 -11.39 18.24 -13.48
C GLN A 105 -10.12 19.01 -13.81
N ASN A 106 -9.13 18.34 -14.40
CA ASN A 106 -7.85 18.93 -14.79
C ASN A 106 -7.13 19.64 -13.63
N ILE A 107 -6.87 18.88 -12.56
CA ILE A 107 -6.21 19.40 -11.34
C ILE A 107 -4.74 19.03 -11.37
N VAL A 108 -3.88 19.97 -11.02
CA VAL A 108 -2.45 19.76 -10.87
C VAL A 108 -2.00 20.17 -9.47
N LEU A 109 -1.31 19.27 -8.77
CA LEU A 109 -0.63 19.55 -7.51
C LEU A 109 0.86 19.33 -7.73
N GLN A 110 1.69 20.32 -7.38
CA GLN A 110 3.12 20.16 -7.59
C GLN A 110 4.00 20.97 -6.64
N ASP A 111 5.18 20.43 -6.35
CA ASP A 111 6.31 21.14 -5.73
C ASP A 111 6.05 21.59 -4.28
N PHE A 112 5.46 20.73 -3.42
CA PHE A 112 5.30 20.99 -1.98
C PHE A 112 5.17 19.70 -1.16
N SER A 113 5.21 19.84 0.18
CA SER A 113 4.97 18.75 1.12
C SER A 113 3.69 18.94 1.91
N ILE A 114 3.05 17.81 2.29
CA ILE A 114 1.89 17.72 3.16
C ILE A 114 2.26 16.79 4.31
N GLU A 115 2.17 17.27 5.55
CA GLU A 115 2.63 16.50 6.71
C GLU A 115 1.57 16.43 7.81
N ASP A 116 1.54 15.30 8.52
CA ASP A 116 0.86 15.12 9.81
C ASP A 116 -0.66 15.34 9.81
N ALA A 117 -1.35 15.08 8.71
CA ALA A 117 -2.81 15.11 8.72
C ALA A 117 -3.40 14.07 9.69
N ALA A 118 -4.52 14.38 10.32
CA ALA A 118 -5.20 13.48 11.25
C ALA A 118 -5.74 12.21 10.56
N GLY A 119 -6.11 12.31 9.28
CA GLY A 119 -6.47 11.19 8.39
C GLY A 119 -5.51 11.14 7.20
N ASP A 120 -6.04 11.26 5.97
CA ASP A 120 -5.21 11.20 4.77
C ASP A 120 -4.47 12.51 4.52
N ASN A 121 -3.19 12.47 4.12
CA ASN A 121 -2.48 13.71 3.79
C ASN A 121 -3.05 14.38 2.54
N LEU A 122 -3.24 13.63 1.45
CA LEU A 122 -3.83 14.13 0.22
C LEU A 122 -4.92 13.18 -0.27
N LYS A 123 -6.17 13.59 -0.18
CA LYS A 123 -7.32 12.85 -0.73
C LYS A 123 -7.89 13.55 -1.95
N VAL A 124 -8.04 12.81 -3.05
CA VAL A 124 -8.67 13.30 -4.27
C VAL A 124 -9.74 12.31 -4.71
N SER A 125 -11.01 12.71 -4.76
CA SER A 125 -12.10 11.84 -5.20
C SER A 125 -12.90 12.43 -6.35
N ASP A 126 -13.53 11.55 -7.14
CA ASP A 126 -14.44 11.93 -8.22
C ASP A 126 -13.83 12.99 -9.17
N THR A 127 -12.55 12.81 -9.51
CA THR A 127 -11.79 13.80 -10.30
C THR A 127 -11.29 13.18 -11.60
N ASP A 128 -11.54 13.87 -12.71
CA ASP A 128 -11.01 13.49 -14.01
C ASP A 128 -9.81 14.33 -14.42
N THR A 129 -8.77 13.68 -14.90
CA THR A 129 -7.49 14.30 -15.28
C THR A 129 -6.78 14.97 -14.09
N LEU A 130 -6.04 14.15 -13.36
CA LEU A 130 -5.31 14.52 -12.16
C LEU A 130 -3.80 14.34 -12.37
N THR A 131 -3.02 15.37 -12.07
CA THR A 131 -1.56 15.28 -12.01
C THR A 131 -1.06 15.63 -10.61
N ILE A 132 -0.34 14.70 -9.99
CA ILE A 132 0.34 14.87 -8.71
C ILE A 132 1.84 14.70 -8.98
N LYS A 133 2.60 15.77 -8.85
CA LYS A 133 4.00 15.77 -9.24
C LYS A 133 4.89 16.45 -8.20
N ARG A 134 5.97 15.77 -7.80
CA ARG A 134 6.89 16.28 -6.77
C ARG A 134 6.16 16.77 -5.53
N ILE A 135 5.29 15.88 -5.03
CA ILE A 135 4.62 16.03 -3.75
C ILE A 135 5.26 15.06 -2.76
N ARG A 136 5.59 15.54 -1.56
CA ARG A 136 5.92 14.68 -0.44
C ARG A 136 4.75 14.63 0.51
N THR A 137 4.36 13.42 0.92
CA THR A 137 3.42 13.19 2.02
C THR A 137 4.13 12.44 3.13
N ALA A 138 3.98 12.90 4.38
CA ALA A 138 4.69 12.27 5.49
C ALA A 138 3.96 12.42 6.83
N TRP A 139 4.24 11.50 7.76
CA TRP A 139 3.96 11.70 9.19
C TRP A 139 5.29 11.80 9.94
N THR A 140 5.43 12.88 10.72
CA THR A 140 6.67 13.16 11.45
C THR A 140 6.76 12.35 12.73
N GLY A 141 8.00 12.00 13.11
CA GLY A 141 8.27 11.15 14.26
C GLY A 141 8.37 9.67 13.87
N LYS A 142 8.17 8.80 14.84
CA LYS A 142 8.20 7.36 14.63
C LYS A 142 6.91 6.88 13.99
N VAL A 143 7.02 5.84 13.15
CA VAL A 143 5.84 5.19 12.58
C VAL A 143 4.91 4.71 13.70
N SER A 144 3.62 4.93 13.51
CA SER A 144 2.58 4.65 14.51
C SER A 144 1.24 4.32 13.86
N THR A 145 0.41 3.53 14.54
CA THR A 145 -0.99 3.32 14.19
C THR A 145 -1.83 4.60 14.27
N GLU A 146 -1.33 5.62 14.96
CA GLU A 146 -1.97 6.94 15.06
C GLU A 146 -1.75 7.81 13.81
N ASN A 147 -0.82 7.43 12.94
CA ASN A 147 -0.64 8.11 11.66
C ASN A 147 -1.88 7.91 10.79
N GLY A 148 -2.18 8.87 9.92
CA GLY A 148 -3.27 8.72 8.96
C GLY A 148 -3.02 7.57 7.97
N ALA A 149 -4.10 7.13 7.34
CA ALA A 149 -4.08 5.91 6.53
C ALA A 149 -3.28 6.09 5.23
N TYR A 150 -3.56 7.12 4.45
CA TYR A 150 -3.02 7.26 3.11
C TYR A 150 -2.21 8.55 2.92
N GLY A 151 -1.02 8.40 2.34
CA GLY A 151 -0.22 9.55 1.95
C GLY A 151 -0.82 10.28 0.75
N ILE A 152 -0.80 9.65 -0.44
CA ILE A 152 -1.42 10.13 -1.68
C ILE A 152 -2.58 9.20 -2.00
N TYR A 153 -3.81 9.73 -2.02
CA TYR A 153 -5.03 8.94 -2.07
C TYR A 153 -6.02 9.43 -3.15
N PRO A 154 -5.81 9.16 -4.44
CA PRO A 154 -6.87 9.29 -5.44
C PRO A 154 -7.80 8.07 -5.42
N VAL A 155 -9.12 8.33 -5.45
CA VAL A 155 -10.18 7.33 -5.46
C VAL A 155 -11.33 7.76 -6.38
N LEU A 156 -12.01 6.81 -7.02
CA LEU A 156 -13.12 7.08 -7.95
C LEU A 156 -12.76 8.10 -9.05
N SER A 157 -11.52 8.11 -9.47
CA SER A 157 -10.96 9.13 -10.36
C SER A 157 -10.41 8.53 -11.66
N SER A 158 -10.10 9.38 -12.63
CA SER A 158 -9.64 8.90 -13.94
C SER A 158 -8.52 9.78 -14.53
N ASN A 159 -7.73 9.17 -15.44
CA ASN A 159 -6.63 9.85 -16.14
C ASN A 159 -5.63 10.47 -15.15
N ILE A 160 -5.06 9.60 -14.30
CA ILE A 160 -4.23 10.00 -13.15
C ILE A 160 -2.75 9.83 -13.48
N LEU A 161 -1.95 10.83 -13.18
CA LEU A 161 -0.49 10.78 -13.18
C LEU A 161 0.04 11.12 -11.78
N ILE A 162 0.81 10.19 -11.17
CA ILE A 162 1.55 10.40 -9.92
C ILE A 162 3.03 10.19 -10.24
N GLU A 163 3.82 11.26 -10.21
CA GLU A 163 5.21 11.17 -10.58
C GLU A 163 6.15 11.99 -9.70
N GLU A 164 7.36 11.48 -9.49
CA GLU A 164 8.43 12.14 -8.73
C GLU A 164 8.02 12.52 -7.30
N CYS A 165 7.11 11.73 -6.70
CA CYS A 165 6.57 11.94 -5.36
C CYS A 165 7.31 11.10 -4.31
N GLU A 166 7.17 11.51 -3.03
CA GLU A 166 7.63 10.74 -1.87
C GLU A 166 6.46 10.50 -0.91
N ALA A 167 6.30 9.28 -0.40
CA ALA A 167 5.26 8.94 0.56
C ALA A 167 5.85 8.18 1.75
N ILE A 168 5.67 8.73 2.97
CA ILE A 168 6.43 8.33 4.15
C ILE A 168 5.53 8.15 5.36
N ALA A 169 5.65 7.00 6.04
CA ALA A 169 5.08 6.70 7.36
C ALA A 169 3.54 6.67 7.44
N ALA A 170 2.86 6.33 6.34
CA ALA A 170 1.41 6.08 6.35
C ALA A 170 1.08 4.77 7.10
N SER A 171 0.00 4.77 7.89
CA SER A 171 -0.43 3.58 8.64
C SER A 171 -1.19 2.56 7.78
N ASP A 172 -1.41 2.87 6.53
CA ASP A 172 -1.92 1.98 5.49
C ASP A 172 -1.00 2.10 4.26
N ALA A 173 -1.32 2.88 3.25
CA ALA A 173 -0.48 2.97 2.06
C ALA A 173 0.16 4.34 1.85
N GLY A 174 1.44 4.35 1.44
CA GLY A 174 2.13 5.58 1.04
C GLY A 174 1.46 6.23 -0.17
N ILE A 175 1.29 5.45 -1.25
CA ILE A 175 0.53 5.83 -2.45
C ILE A 175 -0.56 4.80 -2.66
N TYR A 176 -1.79 5.23 -2.62
CA TYR A 176 -2.96 4.40 -2.89
C TYR A 176 -3.73 4.92 -4.10
N VAL A 177 -4.18 4.04 -4.96
CA VAL A 177 -5.13 4.34 -6.04
C VAL A 177 -6.25 3.33 -6.00
N GLY A 178 -7.49 3.79 -5.75
CA GLY A 178 -8.66 2.93 -5.62
C GLY A 178 -9.78 3.25 -6.58
N GLN A 179 -10.46 2.21 -7.09
CA GLN A 179 -11.65 2.32 -7.94
C GLN A 179 -11.49 3.32 -9.10
N SER A 180 -10.27 3.40 -9.64
CA SER A 180 -9.86 4.41 -10.62
C SER A 180 -9.46 3.79 -11.95
N LYS A 181 -9.30 4.61 -12.99
CA LYS A 181 -8.94 4.11 -14.32
C LYS A 181 -7.93 5.00 -15.04
N ASN A 182 -7.13 4.40 -15.94
CA ASN A 182 -6.10 5.07 -16.72
C ASN A 182 -5.09 5.78 -15.80
N VAL A 183 -4.35 5.00 -15.04
CA VAL A 183 -3.46 5.50 -13.97
C VAL A 183 -2.01 5.23 -14.34
N LYS A 184 -1.13 6.21 -14.08
CA LYS A 184 0.32 6.05 -14.13
C LYS A 184 0.95 6.47 -12.80
N ILE A 185 1.69 5.55 -12.19
CA ILE A 185 2.45 5.76 -10.95
C ILE A 185 3.92 5.51 -11.28
N LYS A 186 4.73 6.56 -11.38
CA LYS A 186 6.10 6.40 -11.85
C LYS A 186 7.10 7.33 -11.16
N ASN A 187 8.35 6.86 -11.06
CA ASN A 187 9.48 7.63 -10.50
C ASN A 187 9.23 8.11 -9.05
N ASN A 188 8.45 7.36 -8.27
CA ASN A 188 8.12 7.73 -6.90
C ASN A 188 8.97 6.94 -5.90
N LYS A 189 9.04 7.45 -4.66
CA LYS A 189 9.61 6.76 -3.50
C LYS A 189 8.54 6.54 -2.44
N ALA A 190 8.41 5.30 -1.96
CA ALA A 190 7.48 4.97 -0.89
C ALA A 190 8.22 4.14 0.18
N TYR A 191 8.32 4.68 1.40
CA TYR A 191 9.07 4.02 2.47
C TYR A 191 8.52 4.34 3.86
N TYR A 192 8.78 3.42 4.81
CA TYR A 192 8.27 3.46 6.19
C TYR A 192 6.75 3.37 6.32
N ASN A 193 6.04 2.99 5.28
CA ASN A 193 4.58 2.77 5.30
C ASN A 193 4.25 1.31 5.68
N VAL A 194 3.00 1.00 5.88
CA VAL A 194 2.57 -0.40 5.93
C VAL A 194 2.62 -1.00 4.52
N ALA A 195 1.90 -0.44 3.57
CA ALA A 195 2.11 -0.74 2.15
C ALA A 195 2.80 0.44 1.44
N GLY A 196 3.77 0.14 0.57
CA GLY A 196 4.44 1.20 -0.17
C GLY A 196 3.53 1.84 -1.21
N ILE A 197 3.06 1.02 -2.16
CA ILE A 197 2.12 1.43 -3.23
C ILE A 197 0.98 0.41 -3.30
N GLU A 198 -0.25 0.89 -3.43
CA GLU A 198 -1.44 0.08 -3.62
C GLU A 198 -2.23 0.47 -4.88
N SER A 199 -2.65 -0.55 -5.63
CA SER A 199 -3.65 -0.44 -6.68
C SER A 199 -4.82 -1.33 -6.32
N GLU A 200 -5.89 -0.73 -5.82
CA GLU A 200 -7.11 -1.42 -5.40
C GLU A 200 -8.23 -1.23 -6.43
N ASN A 201 -8.86 -2.31 -6.88
CA ASN A 201 -10.04 -2.26 -7.75
C ASN A 201 -9.92 -1.25 -8.92
N SER A 202 -8.73 -1.14 -9.51
CA SER A 202 -8.46 -0.12 -10.53
C SER A 202 -8.15 -0.75 -11.90
N THR A 203 -8.39 -0.01 -12.98
CA THR A 203 -8.26 -0.54 -14.34
C THR A 203 -7.28 0.28 -15.19
N ASN A 204 -6.51 -0.40 -16.06
CA ASN A 204 -5.51 0.22 -16.93
C ASN A 204 -4.50 1.02 -16.10
N VAL A 205 -3.76 0.33 -15.23
CA VAL A 205 -2.78 0.93 -14.32
C VAL A 205 -1.37 0.57 -14.78
N GLU A 206 -0.50 1.55 -14.87
CA GLU A 206 0.94 1.38 -15.08
C GLU A 206 1.69 1.84 -13.83
N ILE A 207 2.51 0.94 -13.24
CA ILE A 207 3.32 1.20 -12.03
C ILE A 207 4.78 0.92 -12.42
N HIS A 208 5.60 1.96 -12.59
CA HIS A 208 6.94 1.73 -13.10
C HIS A 208 7.99 2.73 -12.61
N ASN A 209 9.25 2.30 -12.61
CA ASN A 209 10.39 3.11 -12.16
C ASN A 209 10.26 3.67 -10.74
N ASN A 210 9.53 2.97 -9.85
CA ASN A 210 9.39 3.38 -8.46
C ASN A 210 10.43 2.69 -7.57
N GLU A 211 10.84 3.36 -6.50
CA GLU A 211 11.62 2.80 -5.40
C GLU A 211 10.69 2.54 -4.21
N ILE A 212 10.49 1.28 -3.84
CA ILE A 212 9.53 0.85 -2.81
C ILE A 212 10.30 0.02 -1.77
N PHE A 213 10.60 0.62 -0.62
CA PHE A 213 11.53 0.00 0.32
C PHE A 213 11.23 0.34 1.77
N GLN A 214 11.69 -0.52 2.68
CA GLN A 214 11.54 -0.32 4.13
C GLN A 214 10.09 -0.06 4.57
N ASN A 215 9.11 -0.65 3.88
CA ASN A 215 7.72 -0.76 4.32
C ASN A 215 7.50 -2.10 5.03
N THR A 216 6.29 -2.36 5.52
CA THR A 216 5.89 -3.69 5.97
C THR A 216 5.77 -4.64 4.77
N SER A 217 5.08 -4.19 3.71
CA SER A 217 5.00 -4.80 2.38
C SER A 217 5.24 -3.75 1.29
N GLY A 218 5.71 -4.16 0.12
CA GLY A 218 6.09 -3.23 -0.92
C GLY A 218 4.94 -2.78 -1.81
N LEU A 219 4.61 -3.57 -2.83
CA LEU A 219 3.58 -3.29 -3.84
C LEU A 219 2.39 -4.23 -3.69
N LEU A 220 1.19 -3.69 -3.53
CA LEU A 220 -0.06 -4.44 -3.46
C LEU A 220 -0.93 -4.12 -4.68
N ILE A 221 -1.32 -5.16 -5.43
CA ILE A 221 -2.23 -5.08 -6.58
C ILE A 221 -3.39 -6.01 -6.26
N PHE A 222 -4.57 -5.47 -5.98
CA PHE A 222 -5.64 -6.30 -5.44
C PHE A 222 -7.05 -5.79 -5.71
N ASP A 223 -8.00 -6.70 -5.61
CA ASP A 223 -9.43 -6.42 -5.65
C ASP A 223 -10.12 -6.85 -4.37
N LEU A 224 -11.02 -6.01 -3.90
CA LEU A 224 -11.91 -6.26 -2.78
C LEU A 224 -13.36 -6.32 -3.22
N PRO A 225 -14.21 -7.11 -2.52
CA PRO A 225 -15.64 -7.17 -2.79
C PRO A 225 -16.39 -5.90 -2.39
N GLY A 226 -17.60 -5.74 -2.92
CA GLY A 226 -18.51 -4.67 -2.53
C GLY A 226 -18.13 -3.27 -3.05
N LEU A 227 -17.20 -3.20 -4.02
CA LEU A 227 -16.76 -1.95 -4.63
C LEU A 227 -17.39 -1.73 -6.00
N THR A 228 -17.26 -0.51 -6.53
CA THR A 228 -17.97 -0.08 -7.76
C THR A 228 -17.38 -0.65 -9.04
N VAL A 229 -16.12 -1.05 -9.02
CA VAL A 229 -15.38 -1.62 -10.15
C VAL A 229 -14.43 -2.72 -9.68
N TYR A 230 -14.00 -3.60 -10.58
CA TYR A 230 -12.98 -4.61 -10.32
C TYR A 230 -11.78 -4.40 -11.23
N GLY A 231 -10.59 -4.58 -10.65
CA GLY A 231 -9.31 -4.29 -11.27
C GLY A 231 -8.97 -5.23 -12.41
N LYS A 232 -8.34 -4.66 -13.42
CA LYS A 232 -7.78 -5.43 -14.54
C LYS A 232 -6.82 -4.59 -15.38
N ASN A 233 -5.98 -5.27 -16.14
CA ASN A 233 -5.02 -4.65 -17.05
C ASN A 233 -4.00 -3.79 -16.26
N ILE A 234 -3.30 -4.42 -15.35
CA ILE A 234 -2.27 -3.78 -14.52
C ILE A 234 -0.89 -4.16 -15.06
N LYS A 235 -0.04 -3.19 -15.30
CA LYS A 235 1.37 -3.40 -15.65
C LYS A 235 2.26 -2.83 -14.56
N ALA A 236 3.13 -3.68 -14.00
CA ALA A 236 4.13 -3.24 -13.03
C ALA A 236 5.52 -3.63 -13.56
N PHE A 237 6.37 -2.64 -13.86
CA PHE A 237 7.64 -2.89 -14.52
C PHE A 237 8.72 -1.88 -14.13
N ASP A 238 9.98 -2.27 -14.27
CA ASP A 238 11.15 -1.43 -13.99
C ASP A 238 11.17 -0.84 -12.56
N ASN A 239 10.49 -1.49 -11.58
CA ASN A 239 10.49 -1.03 -10.20
C ASN A 239 11.64 -1.65 -9.40
N GLN A 240 12.12 -0.93 -8.39
CA GLN A 240 13.04 -1.40 -7.36
C GLN A 240 12.24 -1.62 -6.08
N ILE A 241 12.01 -2.88 -5.68
CA ILE A 241 11.20 -3.27 -4.53
C ILE A 241 12.08 -4.07 -3.58
N PHE A 242 12.48 -3.48 -2.44
CA PHE A 242 13.49 -4.11 -1.60
C PHE A 242 13.34 -3.79 -0.11
N ASP A 243 13.83 -4.71 0.73
CA ASP A 243 13.90 -4.55 2.18
C ASP A 243 12.57 -4.17 2.87
N ASN A 244 11.42 -4.58 2.33
CA ASN A 244 10.11 -4.33 2.94
C ASN A 244 9.88 -5.34 4.07
N ASN A 245 10.44 -5.06 5.26
CA ASN A 245 10.47 -5.97 6.40
C ASN A 245 10.04 -5.31 7.71
N GLN A 246 9.45 -4.12 7.65
CA GLN A 246 9.03 -3.39 8.86
C GLN A 246 7.90 -4.11 9.58
N ILE A 247 7.78 -3.85 10.87
CA ILE A 247 6.65 -4.35 11.64
C ILE A 247 5.38 -3.71 11.08
N ASN A 248 4.32 -4.52 10.96
CA ASN A 248 3.03 -4.00 10.58
C ASN A 248 2.47 -3.13 11.71
N PHE A 249 2.24 -1.86 11.41
CA PHE A 249 1.63 -0.88 12.31
C PHE A 249 0.29 -0.36 11.76
N GLY A 250 -0.32 -1.09 10.81
CA GLY A 250 -1.68 -0.83 10.34
C GLY A 250 -2.69 -0.90 11.47
N VAL A 251 -3.77 -0.17 11.32
CA VAL A 251 -4.85 -0.11 12.31
C VAL A 251 -5.44 -1.52 12.48
N PRO A 252 -5.44 -2.09 13.69
CA PRO A 252 -5.98 -3.43 13.91
C PRO A 252 -7.41 -3.60 13.39
N GLY A 253 -7.66 -4.69 12.65
CA GLY A 253 -8.95 -4.95 11.99
C GLY A 253 -9.10 -4.37 10.59
N SER A 254 -8.17 -3.53 10.11
CA SER A 254 -8.09 -3.18 8.69
C SER A 254 -7.47 -4.32 7.88
N ILE A 255 -7.75 -4.38 6.59
CA ILE A 255 -7.17 -5.39 5.68
C ILE A 255 -5.65 -5.32 5.70
N VAL A 256 -5.09 -4.13 5.65
CA VAL A 256 -3.65 -3.91 5.63
C VAL A 256 -2.97 -4.40 6.92
N SER A 257 -3.68 -4.44 8.05
CA SER A 257 -3.13 -4.98 9.30
C SER A 257 -2.83 -6.48 9.25
N SER A 258 -3.46 -7.21 8.31
CA SER A 258 -3.21 -8.65 8.10
C SER A 258 -2.09 -8.92 7.08
N VAL A 259 -1.59 -7.90 6.39
CA VAL A 259 -0.50 -8.05 5.40
C VAL A 259 0.77 -8.57 6.09
N PRO A 260 1.33 -9.69 5.63
CA PRO A 260 2.52 -10.27 6.26
C PRO A 260 3.75 -9.40 6.03
N LYS A 261 4.39 -8.96 7.10
CA LYS A 261 5.65 -8.24 6.97
C LYS A 261 6.71 -9.08 6.25
N GLY A 262 7.53 -8.43 5.44
CA GLY A 262 8.56 -9.12 4.67
C GLY A 262 8.04 -9.69 3.36
N THR A 263 6.96 -9.14 2.81
CA THR A 263 6.46 -9.48 1.48
C THR A 263 6.74 -8.33 0.52
N GLY A 264 7.42 -8.62 -0.59
CA GLY A 264 7.75 -7.59 -1.58
C GLY A 264 6.55 -7.15 -2.39
N VAL A 265 5.83 -8.10 -2.96
CA VAL A 265 4.66 -7.86 -3.83
C VAL A 265 3.54 -8.82 -3.47
N ILE A 266 2.30 -8.32 -3.46
CA ILE A 266 1.10 -9.14 -3.36
C ILE A 266 0.20 -8.84 -4.56
N ILE A 267 -0.19 -9.90 -5.29
CA ILE A 267 -1.21 -9.86 -6.35
C ILE A 267 -2.39 -10.69 -5.87
N MET A 268 -3.53 -10.04 -5.57
CA MET A 268 -4.69 -10.71 -4.98
C MET A 268 -5.97 -10.43 -5.78
N ALA A 269 -6.66 -11.50 -6.19
CA ALA A 269 -7.99 -11.44 -6.83
C ALA A 269 -8.10 -10.60 -8.12
N THR A 270 -7.03 -9.97 -8.56
CA THR A 270 -6.96 -9.10 -9.74
C THR A 270 -6.67 -9.89 -11.02
N LYS A 271 -7.07 -9.37 -12.17
CA LYS A 271 -6.92 -10.04 -13.47
C LYS A 271 -6.11 -9.23 -14.49
N ASN A 272 -5.48 -9.95 -15.42
CA ASN A 272 -4.62 -9.39 -16.46
C ASN A 272 -3.50 -8.53 -15.84
N VAL A 273 -2.65 -9.16 -15.04
CA VAL A 273 -1.50 -8.51 -14.41
C VAL A 273 -0.22 -8.91 -15.15
N ASP A 274 0.51 -7.92 -15.64
CA ASP A 274 1.80 -8.05 -16.31
C ASP A 274 2.89 -7.48 -15.41
N PHE A 275 3.71 -8.36 -14.83
CA PHE A 275 4.76 -8.00 -13.88
C PHE A 275 6.12 -8.38 -14.45
N PHE A 276 6.90 -7.38 -14.92
CA PHE A 276 8.14 -7.67 -15.66
C PHE A 276 9.24 -6.63 -15.43
N ASN A 277 10.48 -7.01 -15.71
CA ASN A 277 11.68 -6.17 -15.57
C ASN A 277 11.87 -5.54 -14.18
N ASN A 278 11.22 -6.04 -13.13
CA ASN A 278 11.39 -5.51 -11.80
C ASN A 278 12.60 -6.16 -11.11
N ASN A 279 13.20 -5.42 -10.18
CA ASN A 279 14.17 -5.94 -9.23
C ASN A 279 13.52 -6.04 -7.85
N VAL A 280 13.28 -7.27 -7.39
CA VAL A 280 12.58 -7.55 -6.13
C VAL A 280 13.51 -8.30 -5.20
N SER A 281 13.85 -7.72 -4.04
CA SER A 281 14.90 -8.30 -3.22
C SER A 281 14.76 -8.09 -1.72
N ASN A 282 15.38 -9.02 -0.97
CA ASN A 282 15.58 -8.92 0.47
C ASN A 282 14.29 -8.84 1.29
N HIS A 283 13.33 -9.72 1.01
CA HIS A 283 12.12 -9.88 1.80
C HIS A 283 12.19 -11.14 2.66
N LYS A 284 11.75 -11.06 3.92
CA LYS A 284 11.87 -12.16 4.90
C LYS A 284 10.69 -13.14 4.87
N THR A 285 9.68 -12.89 4.05
CA THR A 285 8.53 -13.79 3.84
C THR A 285 8.51 -14.32 2.41
N SER A 286 8.43 -13.44 1.41
CA SER A 286 8.53 -13.78 -0.01
C SER A 286 8.77 -12.52 -0.84
N ASN A 287 9.40 -12.66 -1.99
CA ASN A 287 9.56 -11.53 -2.90
C ASN A 287 8.24 -11.19 -3.61
N LEU A 288 7.43 -12.19 -3.98
CA LEU A 288 6.12 -12.02 -4.62
C LEU A 288 5.16 -13.13 -4.17
N ALA A 289 3.92 -12.76 -3.85
CA ALA A 289 2.83 -13.68 -3.55
C ALA A 289 1.63 -13.43 -4.48
N ILE A 290 1.10 -14.50 -5.07
CA ILE A 290 -0.14 -14.50 -5.87
C ILE A 290 -1.17 -15.27 -5.04
N VAL A 291 -2.23 -14.60 -4.63
CA VAL A 291 -3.19 -15.17 -3.68
C VAL A 291 -4.65 -14.88 -4.05
N SER A 292 -5.52 -15.78 -3.67
CA SER A 292 -6.95 -15.57 -3.67
C SER A 292 -7.37 -14.71 -2.48
N TYR A 293 -8.43 -13.92 -2.63
CA TYR A 293 -9.06 -13.23 -1.51
C TYR A 293 -9.52 -14.18 -0.38
N LYS A 294 -9.83 -15.42 -0.73
CA LYS A 294 -10.23 -16.47 0.25
C LYS A 294 -9.20 -16.71 1.36
N VAL A 295 -7.92 -16.43 1.11
CA VAL A 295 -6.88 -16.53 2.14
C VAL A 295 -7.16 -15.54 3.29
N PHE A 296 -7.64 -14.34 2.96
CA PHE A 296 -8.00 -13.32 3.95
C PHE A 296 -9.38 -13.56 4.55
N ALA A 297 -10.36 -13.99 3.75
CA ALA A 297 -11.72 -14.28 4.20
C ALA A 297 -11.79 -15.45 5.19
N ALA A 298 -10.80 -16.32 5.20
CA ALA A 298 -10.70 -17.42 6.18
C ALA A 298 -10.19 -16.97 7.56
N ASP A 299 -9.68 -15.75 7.69
CA ASP A 299 -9.21 -15.19 8.95
C ASP A 299 -10.39 -14.66 9.77
N LYS A 300 -10.80 -15.43 10.79
CA LYS A 300 -11.93 -15.09 11.68
C LYS A 300 -11.71 -13.83 12.51
N ASP A 301 -10.46 -13.42 12.72
CA ASP A 301 -10.13 -12.19 13.45
C ASP A 301 -10.48 -10.95 12.61
N LEU A 302 -10.53 -11.08 11.27
CA LEU A 302 -11.02 -10.04 10.37
C LEU A 302 -12.56 -9.94 10.39
N GLU A 303 -13.27 -11.03 10.72
CA GLU A 303 -14.73 -11.04 10.86
C GLU A 303 -15.21 -10.26 12.11
N SER A 304 -14.38 -10.16 13.14
CA SER A 304 -14.74 -9.51 14.41
C SER A 304 -14.58 -7.97 14.40
N GLY A 305 -14.23 -7.37 13.27
CA GLY A 305 -13.96 -5.94 13.10
C GLY A 305 -15.10 -4.96 13.36
N SER A 306 -16.07 -5.31 14.23
CA SER A 306 -17.19 -4.45 14.61
C SER A 306 -16.83 -3.25 15.50
N GLN A 307 -15.55 -3.03 15.79
CA GLN A 307 -15.10 -1.90 16.62
C GLN A 307 -13.98 -1.11 15.94
N ILE A 308 -14.28 -0.46 14.83
CA ILE A 308 -13.38 0.56 14.31
C ILE A 308 -13.70 1.91 14.94
N SER A 309 -12.65 2.61 15.30
CA SER A 309 -12.73 3.96 15.81
C SER A 309 -13.50 4.85 14.81
N LYS A 310 -14.40 5.67 15.32
CA LYS A 310 -15.20 6.62 14.52
C LYS A 310 -14.39 7.70 13.79
N THR A 311 -13.07 7.63 13.85
CA THR A 311 -12.12 8.55 13.21
C THR A 311 -11.52 8.01 11.91
N ALA A 312 -11.84 6.77 11.51
CA ALA A 312 -11.43 6.27 10.21
C ALA A 312 -12.13 7.09 9.13
N SER A 313 -11.35 7.70 8.25
CA SER A 313 -11.87 8.37 7.05
C SER A 313 -12.80 7.41 6.29
N GLU A 314 -13.78 7.94 5.56
CA GLU A 314 -14.83 7.19 4.85
C GLU A 314 -14.32 6.10 3.88
N GLY A 315 -13.01 5.86 3.81
CA GLY A 315 -12.36 4.89 2.94
C GLY A 315 -12.04 3.51 3.56
N ILE A 316 -12.10 3.35 4.88
CA ILE A 316 -11.87 2.03 5.49
C ILE A 316 -13.18 1.26 5.43
N ARG A 317 -13.29 0.37 4.46
CA ARG A 317 -14.38 -0.60 4.39
C ARG A 317 -13.94 -1.88 5.06
N PHE A 318 -14.83 -2.42 5.89
CA PHE A 318 -14.68 -3.73 6.48
C PHE A 318 -14.74 -4.81 5.41
N ILE A 319 -13.95 -5.84 5.59
CA ILE A 319 -14.16 -7.10 4.88
C ILE A 319 -15.50 -7.63 5.37
N ASP A 320 -16.51 -7.61 4.50
CA ASP A 320 -17.69 -8.42 4.70
C ASP A 320 -17.26 -9.88 4.43
N SER A 321 -17.34 -10.73 5.45
CA SER A 321 -17.14 -12.18 5.30
C SER A 321 -18.11 -12.80 4.26
N GLU A 322 -19.12 -12.04 3.87
CA GLU A 322 -20.13 -12.42 2.90
C GLU A 322 -19.78 -11.94 1.47
N PHE A 323 -18.49 -11.91 1.10
CA PHE A 323 -18.06 -11.55 -0.27
C PHE A 323 -18.77 -12.36 -1.35
N GLU A 324 -19.30 -13.54 -1.04
CA GLU A 324 -20.11 -14.38 -1.92
C GLU A 324 -21.44 -13.72 -2.32
N LYS A 325 -21.93 -12.75 -1.58
CA LYS A 325 -23.11 -11.96 -1.93
C LYS A 325 -22.86 -10.99 -3.08
N ASP A 326 -21.62 -10.61 -3.31
CA ASP A 326 -21.23 -9.78 -4.44
C ASP A 326 -21.04 -10.64 -5.70
N LYS A 327 -22.10 -10.82 -6.45
CA LYS A 327 -22.11 -11.64 -7.68
C LYS A 327 -21.17 -11.12 -8.78
N GLY A 328 -20.72 -9.88 -8.71
CA GLY A 328 -19.77 -9.28 -9.63
C GLY A 328 -18.33 -9.55 -9.28
N TYR A 329 -18.07 -9.91 -8.02
CA TYR A 329 -16.74 -10.12 -7.51
C TYR A 329 -16.18 -11.50 -7.84
N ASN A 330 -14.90 -11.55 -8.19
CA ASN A 330 -14.19 -12.80 -8.40
C ASN A 330 -12.97 -12.85 -7.47
N PRO A 331 -13.00 -13.72 -6.43
CA PRO A 331 -11.95 -13.77 -5.42
C PRO A 331 -10.62 -14.39 -5.89
N TYR A 332 -10.53 -14.84 -7.13
CA TYR A 332 -9.37 -15.56 -7.64
C TYR A 332 -8.52 -14.68 -8.55
N PRO A 333 -7.19 -14.68 -8.40
CA PRO A 333 -6.30 -14.05 -9.37
C PRO A 333 -6.40 -14.78 -10.72
N GLY A 334 -6.17 -14.08 -11.81
CA GLY A 334 -6.24 -14.73 -13.11
C GLY A 334 -5.53 -13.95 -14.21
N ARG A 335 -4.94 -14.70 -15.15
CA ARG A 335 -4.12 -14.15 -16.23
C ARG A 335 -3.01 -13.25 -15.68
N VAL A 336 -2.19 -13.82 -14.77
CA VAL A 336 -1.03 -13.15 -14.18
C VAL A 336 0.22 -13.67 -14.87
N TYR A 337 1.03 -12.76 -15.41
CA TYR A 337 2.28 -13.07 -16.08
C TYR A 337 3.45 -12.40 -15.35
N ILE A 338 4.36 -13.24 -14.81
CA ILE A 338 5.55 -12.82 -14.07
C ILE A 338 6.76 -13.17 -14.92
N HIS A 339 7.44 -12.19 -15.53
CA HIS A 339 8.51 -12.50 -16.44
C HIS A 339 9.63 -11.45 -16.47
N ASP A 340 10.82 -11.90 -16.87
CA ASP A 340 12.00 -11.06 -17.05
C ASP A 340 12.37 -10.22 -15.80
N ASN A 341 12.00 -10.69 -14.58
CA ASN A 341 12.32 -10.03 -13.33
C ASN A 341 13.62 -10.56 -12.73
N LYS A 342 14.22 -9.78 -11.84
CA LYS A 342 15.35 -10.20 -11.00
C LYS A 342 14.87 -10.37 -9.58
N PHE A 343 14.95 -11.61 -9.08
CA PHE A 343 14.68 -11.91 -7.68
C PHE A 343 16.01 -12.21 -6.96
N SER A 344 16.17 -11.69 -5.74
CA SER A 344 17.32 -12.04 -4.91
C SER A 344 17.00 -11.89 -3.42
N ASN A 345 17.74 -12.63 -2.58
CA ASN A 345 17.57 -12.53 -1.15
C ASN A 345 18.88 -12.83 -0.42
N THR A 346 19.32 -11.92 0.42
CA THR A 346 20.50 -12.11 1.29
C THR A 346 20.14 -12.75 2.63
N TYR A 347 18.86 -12.80 2.98
CA TYR A 347 18.40 -13.48 4.19
C TYR A 347 18.41 -14.98 4.00
N ARG A 348 19.00 -15.70 4.97
CA ARG A 348 19.09 -17.16 4.95
C ARG A 348 17.82 -17.85 5.42
N PHE A 349 17.07 -17.20 6.29
CA PHE A 349 15.92 -17.78 6.97
C PHE A 349 14.72 -16.85 6.92
N PRO A 350 13.50 -17.40 6.79
CA PRO A 350 12.28 -16.62 6.83
C PRO A 350 12.03 -16.04 8.23
N THR A 351 11.17 -15.04 8.29
CA THR A 351 10.70 -14.50 9.56
C THR A 351 9.80 -15.51 10.30
N LEU A 352 9.88 -15.56 11.62
CA LEU A 352 8.95 -16.33 12.45
C LEU A 352 7.77 -15.50 12.97
N SER A 353 7.68 -14.23 12.56
CA SER A 353 6.68 -13.31 13.09
C SER A 353 5.32 -13.37 12.36
N ASN A 354 5.20 -14.15 11.31
CA ASN A 354 3.96 -14.42 10.61
C ASN A 354 3.85 -15.91 10.22
N ASP A 355 2.66 -16.35 9.86
CA ASP A 355 2.39 -17.76 9.62
C ASP A 355 3.00 -18.27 8.32
N PHE A 356 3.13 -17.43 7.29
CA PHE A 356 3.86 -17.80 6.07
C PHE A 356 5.32 -18.09 6.35
N GLY A 357 6.00 -17.22 7.10
CA GLY A 357 7.37 -17.48 7.49
C GLY A 357 7.54 -18.78 8.29
N LYS A 358 6.61 -19.09 9.19
CA LYS A 358 6.59 -20.39 9.92
C LYS A 358 6.35 -21.57 8.97
N LEU A 359 5.45 -21.40 8.00
CA LEU A 359 5.15 -22.40 6.98
C LEU A 359 6.41 -22.77 6.18
N TRP A 360 7.26 -21.81 5.85
CA TRP A 360 8.50 -22.06 5.14
C TRP A 360 9.50 -22.91 5.92
N TYR A 361 9.51 -22.81 7.26
CA TYR A 361 10.31 -23.71 8.08
C TYR A 361 9.83 -25.15 7.98
N ILE A 362 8.52 -25.38 7.91
CA ILE A 362 7.90 -26.70 7.92
C ILE A 362 7.92 -27.32 6.52
N LYS A 363 7.52 -26.56 5.50
CA LYS A 363 7.24 -27.09 4.16
C LYS A 363 8.35 -26.78 3.14
N ASN A 364 9.14 -25.73 3.32
CA ASN A 364 10.13 -25.27 2.34
C ASN A 364 11.58 -25.34 2.87
N ASN A 365 11.89 -26.26 3.79
CA ASN A 365 13.23 -26.43 4.37
C ASN A 365 13.86 -25.13 4.89
N ALA A 366 13.08 -24.26 5.50
CA ALA A 366 13.47 -22.93 5.99
C ALA A 366 14.05 -22.00 4.89
N ARG A 367 13.70 -22.19 3.63
CA ARG A 367 14.07 -21.32 2.53
C ARG A 367 12.95 -20.31 2.26
N ILE A 368 13.33 -19.07 2.03
CA ILE A 368 12.40 -18.01 1.62
C ILE A 368 12.14 -18.18 0.12
N PRO A 369 10.89 -18.37 -0.32
CA PRO A 369 10.57 -18.43 -1.74
C PRO A 369 10.57 -17.05 -2.39
N ASP A 370 10.96 -16.96 -3.65
CA ASP A 370 10.82 -15.74 -4.44
C ASP A 370 9.38 -15.54 -4.88
N ILE A 371 8.76 -16.57 -5.45
CA ILE A 371 7.38 -16.53 -5.94
C ILE A 371 6.54 -17.57 -5.22
N VAL A 372 5.39 -17.14 -4.69
CA VAL A 372 4.41 -17.99 -4.01
C VAL A 372 3.08 -17.91 -4.75
N TYR A 373 2.45 -19.05 -4.99
CA TYR A 373 1.07 -19.11 -5.46
C TYR A 373 0.25 -19.98 -4.51
N ASP A 374 -0.86 -19.48 -4.00
CA ASP A 374 -1.71 -20.20 -3.04
C ASP A 374 -2.41 -21.43 -3.64
N GLY A 375 -2.63 -21.45 -4.97
CA GLY A 375 -3.25 -22.55 -5.67
C GLY A 375 -4.75 -22.68 -5.50
N ILE A 376 -5.40 -21.69 -4.90
CA ILE A 376 -6.86 -21.68 -4.70
C ILE A 376 -7.56 -21.36 -6.03
N LEU A 377 -8.47 -22.23 -6.46
CA LEU A 377 -9.15 -22.15 -7.74
C LEU A 377 -10.67 -22.17 -7.59
N PRO A 378 -11.42 -21.65 -8.57
CA PRO A 378 -12.87 -21.88 -8.65
C PRO A 378 -13.17 -23.38 -8.74
N GLU A 379 -14.26 -23.82 -8.13
CA GLU A 379 -14.70 -25.21 -8.17
C GLU A 379 -14.78 -25.76 -9.60
N GLY A 380 -14.22 -26.93 -9.83
CA GLY A 380 -14.16 -27.59 -11.13
C GLY A 380 -13.22 -26.99 -12.18
N ILE A 381 -12.52 -25.91 -11.87
CA ILE A 381 -11.56 -25.25 -12.77
C ILE A 381 -10.15 -25.81 -12.53
N LYS A 382 -9.43 -26.06 -13.61
CA LYS A 382 -8.05 -26.56 -13.57
C LYS A 382 -7.04 -25.42 -13.75
N LEU A 383 -5.83 -25.59 -13.23
CA LEU A 383 -4.69 -24.66 -13.34
C LEU A 383 -4.39 -24.17 -14.78
N ASN A 384 -4.66 -25.00 -15.80
CA ASN A 384 -4.42 -24.66 -17.19
C ASN A 384 -5.57 -23.89 -17.86
N ASN A 385 -6.66 -23.61 -17.14
CA ASN A 385 -7.73 -22.78 -17.68
C ASN A 385 -7.24 -21.33 -17.88
N ASN A 386 -7.55 -20.76 -19.03
CA ASN A 386 -7.03 -19.44 -19.43
C ASN A 386 -7.45 -18.29 -18.50
N GLU A 387 -8.61 -18.38 -17.86
CA GLU A 387 -9.12 -17.31 -16.97
C GLU A 387 -8.37 -17.21 -15.63
N VAL A 388 -7.88 -18.34 -15.13
CA VAL A 388 -7.12 -18.43 -13.87
C VAL A 388 -5.64 -18.69 -14.11
N ARG A 389 -5.18 -18.55 -15.35
CA ARG A 389 -3.83 -18.89 -15.75
C ARG A 389 -2.81 -17.99 -15.08
N ILE A 390 -1.82 -18.62 -14.43
CA ILE A 390 -0.62 -17.99 -13.91
C ILE A 390 0.56 -18.47 -14.75
N CYS A 391 1.36 -17.55 -15.27
CA CYS A 391 2.58 -17.88 -16.03
C CYS A 391 3.79 -17.19 -15.38
N VAL A 392 4.88 -17.96 -15.26
CA VAL A 392 6.17 -17.50 -14.72
C VAL A 392 7.24 -17.91 -15.73
N LYS A 393 8.01 -16.94 -16.26
CA LYS A 393 9.00 -17.22 -17.30
C LYS A 393 10.17 -16.24 -17.29
N ASN A 394 11.36 -16.72 -17.63
CA ASN A 394 12.56 -15.90 -17.84
C ASN A 394 12.95 -15.00 -16.65
N ASN A 395 12.62 -15.35 -15.42
CA ASN A 395 13.07 -14.58 -14.27
C ASN A 395 14.44 -15.08 -13.80
N ASP A 396 15.27 -14.18 -13.26
CA ASP A 396 16.53 -14.56 -12.62
C ASP A 396 16.27 -15.03 -11.19
N ASN A 397 16.76 -16.21 -10.81
CA ASN A 397 16.70 -16.79 -9.45
C ASN A 397 15.28 -16.93 -8.88
N ASP A 398 14.33 -17.40 -9.68
CA ASP A 398 12.94 -17.58 -9.32
C ASP A 398 12.68 -18.90 -8.57
N SER A 399 12.93 -18.94 -7.28
CA SER A 399 12.43 -20.06 -6.46
C SER A 399 10.90 -19.95 -6.32
N PHE A 400 10.21 -20.97 -6.83
CA PHE A 400 8.75 -21.01 -6.89
C PHE A 400 8.15 -21.96 -5.85
N VAL A 401 7.02 -21.59 -5.28
CA VAL A 401 6.21 -22.45 -4.39
C VAL A 401 4.74 -22.38 -4.80
N TYR A 402 4.19 -23.55 -5.09
CA TYR A 402 2.76 -23.82 -5.19
C TYR A 402 2.27 -24.39 -3.86
N LEU A 403 1.31 -23.74 -3.23
CA LEU A 403 0.86 -24.11 -1.88
C LEU A 403 -0.19 -25.21 -1.85
N ASP A 404 -1.15 -25.22 -2.78
CA ASP A 404 -2.36 -26.04 -2.70
C ASP A 404 -3.13 -25.80 -1.39
N ALA A 405 -3.39 -24.52 -1.10
CA ALA A 405 -3.86 -24.08 0.22
C ALA A 405 -5.25 -24.61 0.59
N GLU A 406 -6.17 -24.80 -0.37
CA GLU A 406 -7.49 -25.40 -0.10
C GLU A 406 -7.42 -26.88 0.32
N ASN A 407 -6.35 -27.59 -0.03
CA ASN A 407 -6.15 -29.00 0.30
C ASN A 407 -5.12 -29.21 1.42
N GLU A 408 -5.02 -28.29 2.37
CA GLU A 408 -4.12 -28.37 3.52
C GLU A 408 -2.66 -28.62 3.13
N PHE A 409 -2.23 -28.06 2.00
CA PHE A 409 -0.87 -28.17 1.45
C PHE A 409 -0.45 -29.62 1.06
N ILE A 410 -1.40 -30.48 0.68
CA ILE A 410 -1.10 -31.90 0.33
C ILE A 410 -0.23 -31.95 -0.93
N ASN A 411 -0.51 -31.15 -1.96
CA ASN A 411 0.25 -31.09 -3.20
C ASN A 411 1.26 -29.93 -3.22
N PHE A 412 1.77 -29.52 -2.06
CA PHE A 412 2.85 -28.54 -1.98
C PHE A 412 4.00 -28.91 -2.93
N SER A 413 4.40 -27.97 -3.78
CA SER A 413 5.40 -28.25 -4.83
C SER A 413 6.28 -27.04 -5.12
N ASN A 414 7.53 -27.32 -5.44
CA ASN A 414 8.48 -26.34 -6.00
C ASN A 414 8.63 -26.50 -7.52
N ASP A 415 7.78 -27.30 -8.17
CA ASP A 415 7.84 -27.55 -9.61
C ASP A 415 7.17 -26.41 -10.39
N LEU A 416 7.98 -25.64 -11.12
CA LEU A 416 7.54 -24.55 -11.96
C LEU A 416 6.99 -25.00 -13.33
N SER A 417 7.12 -26.27 -13.70
CA SER A 417 6.84 -26.76 -15.06
C SER A 417 5.43 -26.43 -15.57
N LEU A 418 4.43 -26.50 -14.68
CA LEU A 418 3.04 -26.18 -15.00
C LEU A 418 2.77 -24.68 -15.22
N PHE A 419 3.64 -23.85 -14.71
CA PHE A 419 3.54 -22.39 -14.74
C PHE A 419 4.49 -21.74 -15.73
N ASN A 420 5.42 -22.53 -16.32
CA ASN A 420 6.35 -22.04 -17.34
C ASN A 420 5.61 -21.86 -18.68
N CYS A 421 4.98 -20.74 -18.86
CA CYS A 421 4.17 -20.41 -20.04
C CYS A 421 4.24 -18.92 -20.38
N GLU A 422 3.63 -18.53 -21.47
CA GLU A 422 3.47 -17.14 -21.91
C GLU A 422 2.00 -16.73 -21.91
N LEU A 423 1.73 -15.49 -21.55
CA LEU A 423 0.42 -14.86 -21.69
C LEU A 423 0.53 -13.64 -22.62
N LYS A 424 -0.50 -13.46 -23.45
CA LYS A 424 -0.74 -12.20 -24.16
C LYS A 424 -1.76 -11.40 -23.35
N LEU A 425 -1.32 -10.34 -22.69
CA LEU A 425 -2.11 -9.46 -21.85
C LEU A 425 -2.39 -8.13 -22.53
#